data_5506eee4d78faffd9f96bf0478855779
#
_entry.id   5506eee4d78faffd9f96bf0478855779
#
_cell.length_a   1.000
_cell.length_b   1.000
_cell.length_c   1.000
_cell.angle_alpha   90.00
_cell.angle_beta   90.00
_cell.angle_gamma   90.00
#
_symmetry.space_group_name_H-M   'P 1'
#
loop_
_entity.id
_entity.type
_entity.pdbx_description
1 polymer ?
#
loop_
_entity_poly.entity_id
_entity_poly.type
_entity_poly.pdbx_seq_one_letter_code
_entity_poly.pdbx_strand_id
1 'polypeptide(L)'
;MVDLKKIKNFAVIGGGIMGSGIAQVALLSGYEKVSVIDLNNEILEKSRTLIQQRIEALESEEKCKEFFANNDILKNLDFKKKLASFESVGIMANNVDTKTIMDRLCTETDLSKGVKDADFVIEAVSEMMELKQTIFKQLGSYSPPWTILASNTSTMSITKIAQKSKRPDKVIGLHFHTFFPITGVLIEITPGEKTSNESLELGRKVAQKFPSLFGERFTVQLEKESPGLIANRLAITGSLYFNWLTNQAKNSGISREQLEAANFSSEAADLIGIDTIYYCAKYFEENVSPEFTPNERLTDLFYAGKFGRKVGEGFYKWNEDGPIKNLPPVEKKTTDFIAKVFDPEIYSAIQLNEACKLLEEGVVKSYELIDKAILKGTFMPGPFVVGKTKYKEWAEKLEKFAKISGKSYLKPCAMMKTGKFIDYK
;
A
#
# COMPACT_ATOMS: atom_id res chain seq x y z
N MET A 1 20.74 0.41 -23.41
CA MET A 1 19.29 0.39 -23.09
C MET A 1 18.95 -0.94 -22.43
N VAL A 2 18.35 -0.91 -21.27
CA VAL A 2 17.92 -2.12 -20.55
C VAL A 2 16.78 -2.77 -21.36
N ASP A 3 16.94 -4.04 -21.74
CA ASP A 3 16.02 -4.75 -22.61
C ASP A 3 15.04 -5.62 -21.78
N LEU A 4 13.77 -5.21 -21.74
CA LEU A 4 12.69 -5.98 -21.11
C LEU A 4 12.48 -7.38 -21.71
N LYS A 5 12.88 -7.60 -22.98
CA LYS A 5 12.76 -8.91 -23.63
C LYS A 5 13.60 -10.00 -22.95
N LYS A 6 14.57 -9.60 -22.13
CA LYS A 6 15.39 -10.52 -21.34
C LYS A 6 14.70 -11.05 -20.08
N ILE A 7 13.63 -10.38 -19.63
CA ILE A 7 12.85 -10.86 -18.49
C ILE A 7 11.76 -11.79 -19.00
N LYS A 8 11.96 -13.07 -18.80
CA LYS A 8 11.06 -14.16 -19.20
C LYS A 8 10.44 -14.85 -18.00
N ASN A 9 11.26 -15.05 -16.96
CA ASN A 9 10.91 -15.80 -15.75
C ASN A 9 10.72 -14.83 -14.58
N PHE A 10 9.50 -14.79 -14.06
CA PHE A 10 9.11 -13.93 -12.97
C PHE A 10 8.84 -14.77 -11.72
N ALA A 11 9.29 -14.34 -10.54
CA ALA A 11 9.01 -15.03 -9.29
C ALA A 11 8.38 -14.08 -8.25
N VAL A 12 7.44 -14.61 -7.47
CA VAL A 12 6.77 -13.92 -6.37
C VAL A 12 6.98 -14.73 -5.10
N ILE A 13 7.53 -14.09 -4.07
CA ILE A 13 7.74 -14.70 -2.76
C ILE A 13 6.60 -14.27 -1.84
N GLY A 14 5.83 -15.25 -1.37
CA GLY A 14 4.60 -15.06 -0.61
C GLY A 14 3.35 -15.28 -1.47
N GLY A 15 2.55 -16.29 -1.12
CA GLY A 15 1.30 -16.67 -1.80
C GLY A 15 0.04 -15.99 -1.24
N GLY A 16 0.19 -14.98 -0.38
CA GLY A 16 -0.93 -14.24 0.22
C GLY A 16 -1.69 -13.35 -0.78
N ILE A 17 -2.56 -12.49 -0.26
CA ILE A 17 -3.44 -11.61 -1.07
C ILE A 17 -2.64 -10.75 -2.04
N MET A 18 -1.55 -10.11 -1.58
CA MET A 18 -0.71 -9.26 -2.43
C MET A 18 0.09 -10.10 -3.42
N GLY A 19 0.76 -11.17 -2.98
CA GLY A 19 1.57 -11.99 -3.86
C GLY A 19 0.77 -12.68 -4.96
N SER A 20 -0.41 -13.21 -4.66
CA SER A 20 -1.32 -13.76 -5.68
C SER A 20 -1.78 -12.68 -6.69
N GLY A 21 -2.02 -11.45 -6.24
CA GLY A 21 -2.36 -10.35 -7.14
C GLY A 21 -1.18 -9.88 -8.02
N ILE A 22 0.04 -9.88 -7.47
CA ILE A 22 1.26 -9.58 -8.23
C ILE A 22 1.51 -10.67 -9.27
N ALA A 23 1.35 -11.95 -8.90
CA ALA A 23 1.45 -13.07 -9.85
C ALA A 23 0.40 -12.97 -10.97
N GLN A 24 -0.85 -12.58 -10.65
CA GLN A 24 -1.89 -12.33 -11.65
C GLN A 24 -1.45 -11.28 -12.67
N VAL A 25 -1.00 -10.10 -12.23
CA VAL A 25 -0.58 -9.05 -13.18
C VAL A 25 0.69 -9.43 -13.95
N ALA A 26 1.58 -10.22 -13.36
CA ALA A 26 2.73 -10.77 -14.07
C ALA A 26 2.32 -11.75 -15.18
N LEU A 27 1.40 -12.67 -14.91
CA LEU A 27 0.84 -13.60 -15.91
C LEU A 27 0.17 -12.83 -17.06
N LEU A 28 -0.66 -11.85 -16.73
CA LEU A 28 -1.33 -10.99 -17.72
C LEU A 28 -0.35 -10.13 -18.52
N SER A 29 0.83 -9.83 -17.99
CA SER A 29 1.91 -9.14 -18.71
C SER A 29 2.63 -10.01 -19.73
N GLY A 30 2.33 -11.30 -19.83
CA GLY A 30 2.89 -12.21 -20.84
C GLY A 30 4.31 -12.70 -20.54
N TYR A 31 4.72 -12.79 -19.26
CA TYR A 31 5.94 -13.50 -18.89
C TYR A 31 5.81 -15.00 -19.19
N GLU A 32 6.91 -15.64 -19.66
CA GLU A 32 6.90 -17.04 -20.09
C GLU A 32 6.66 -18.00 -18.93
N LYS A 33 7.14 -17.64 -17.73
CA LYS A 33 6.95 -18.38 -16.48
C LYS A 33 6.73 -17.43 -15.33
N VAL A 34 5.73 -17.70 -14.48
CA VAL A 34 5.50 -17.00 -13.23
C VAL A 34 5.47 -18.02 -12.09
N SER A 35 6.43 -17.93 -11.18
CA SER A 35 6.53 -18.83 -10.02
C SER A 35 6.01 -18.14 -8.77
N VAL A 36 5.11 -18.74 -8.03
CA VAL A 36 4.70 -18.32 -6.68
C VAL A 36 5.34 -19.26 -5.67
N ILE A 37 6.08 -18.68 -4.74
CA ILE A 37 6.82 -19.44 -3.73
C ILE A 37 6.28 -19.09 -2.34
N ASP A 38 5.89 -20.13 -1.58
CA ASP A 38 5.50 -19.99 -0.17
C ASP A 38 5.88 -21.27 0.57
N LEU A 39 6.04 -21.19 1.89
CA LEU A 39 6.44 -22.34 2.73
C LEU A 39 5.35 -23.41 2.87
N ASN A 40 4.09 -23.06 2.58
CA ASN A 40 2.93 -23.88 2.85
C ASN A 40 2.16 -24.20 1.57
N ASN A 41 2.00 -25.50 1.26
CA ASN A 41 1.22 -25.96 0.11
C ASN A 41 -0.23 -25.49 0.14
N GLU A 42 -0.87 -25.42 1.31
CA GLU A 42 -2.24 -24.94 1.44
C GLU A 42 -2.38 -23.46 0.99
N ILE A 43 -1.38 -22.63 1.34
CA ILE A 43 -1.33 -21.23 0.87
C ILE A 43 -1.14 -21.18 -0.64
N LEU A 44 -0.29 -22.04 -1.20
CA LEU A 44 -0.05 -22.10 -2.65
C LEU A 44 -1.28 -22.53 -3.42
N GLU A 45 -2.03 -23.53 -2.94
CA GLU A 45 -3.29 -23.96 -3.56
C GLU A 45 -4.36 -22.85 -3.49
N LYS A 46 -4.52 -22.20 -2.35
CA LYS A 46 -5.40 -21.02 -2.21
C LYS A 46 -4.98 -19.89 -3.17
N SER A 47 -3.67 -19.63 -3.27
CA SER A 47 -3.11 -18.63 -4.19
C SER A 47 -3.44 -18.97 -5.65
N ARG A 48 -3.21 -20.22 -6.06
CA ARG A 48 -3.52 -20.71 -7.40
C ARG A 48 -4.99 -20.54 -7.75
N THR A 49 -5.87 -20.99 -6.85
CA THR A 49 -7.33 -20.86 -7.01
C THR A 49 -7.73 -19.38 -7.14
N LEU A 50 -7.20 -18.52 -6.29
CA LEU A 50 -7.50 -17.10 -6.31
C LEU A 50 -7.01 -16.40 -7.59
N ILE A 51 -5.81 -16.76 -8.07
CA ILE A 51 -5.26 -16.24 -9.33
C ILE A 51 -6.16 -16.67 -10.50
N GLN A 52 -6.55 -17.95 -10.54
CA GLN A 52 -7.42 -18.48 -11.58
C GLN A 52 -8.77 -17.75 -11.61
N GLN A 53 -9.47 -17.68 -10.48
CA GLN A 53 -10.76 -16.96 -10.38
C GLN A 53 -10.67 -15.51 -10.83
N ARG A 54 -9.59 -14.82 -10.45
CA ARG A 54 -9.35 -13.42 -10.86
C ARG A 54 -9.07 -13.27 -12.35
N ILE A 55 -8.44 -14.26 -13.00
CA ILE A 55 -8.20 -14.24 -14.45
C ILE A 55 -9.48 -14.61 -15.19
N GLU A 56 -10.23 -15.63 -14.75
CA GLU A 56 -11.53 -16.01 -15.29
C GLU A 56 -12.53 -14.85 -15.25
N ALA A 57 -12.50 -14.05 -14.20
CA ALA A 57 -13.31 -12.83 -14.10
C ALA A 57 -13.01 -11.81 -15.21
N LEU A 58 -11.83 -11.86 -15.84
CA LEU A 58 -11.46 -10.94 -16.92
C LEU A 58 -11.84 -11.43 -18.31
N GLU A 59 -12.40 -12.64 -18.47
CA GLU A 59 -12.80 -13.20 -19.76
C GLU A 59 -13.97 -12.45 -20.40
N SER A 60 -14.83 -11.82 -19.60
CA SER A 60 -15.93 -10.97 -20.09
C SER A 60 -16.22 -9.81 -19.12
N GLU A 61 -16.84 -8.76 -19.66
CA GLU A 61 -17.28 -7.62 -18.84
C GLU A 61 -18.31 -8.03 -17.77
N GLU A 62 -19.18 -8.98 -18.11
CA GLU A 62 -20.22 -9.51 -17.22
C GLU A 62 -19.59 -10.24 -16.03
N LYS A 63 -18.69 -11.21 -16.28
CA LYS A 63 -17.93 -11.92 -15.25
C LYS A 63 -17.14 -10.96 -14.38
N CYS A 64 -16.54 -9.95 -14.98
CA CYS A 64 -15.78 -8.94 -14.26
C CYS A 64 -16.66 -8.14 -13.31
N LYS A 65 -17.81 -7.66 -13.78
CA LYS A 65 -18.79 -6.94 -12.96
C LYS A 65 -19.31 -7.81 -11.81
N GLU A 66 -19.62 -9.07 -12.08
CA GLU A 66 -20.08 -10.02 -11.07
C GLU A 66 -19.02 -10.30 -10.00
N PHE A 67 -17.79 -10.60 -10.41
CA PHE A 67 -16.68 -10.84 -9.48
C PHE A 67 -16.44 -9.64 -8.55
N PHE A 68 -16.47 -8.43 -9.11
CA PHE A 68 -16.26 -7.23 -8.32
C PHE A 68 -17.47 -6.83 -7.47
N ALA A 69 -18.69 -7.09 -7.92
CA ALA A 69 -19.90 -6.85 -7.14
C ALA A 69 -19.96 -7.75 -5.90
N ASN A 70 -19.45 -8.97 -6.01
CA ASN A 70 -19.38 -9.95 -4.93
C ASN A 70 -18.13 -9.79 -4.04
N ASN A 71 -17.24 -8.84 -4.35
CA ASN A 71 -16.03 -8.59 -3.58
C ASN A 71 -16.23 -7.39 -2.64
N ASP A 72 -16.32 -7.64 -1.33
CA ASP A 72 -16.64 -6.63 -0.31
C ASP A 72 -15.67 -5.44 -0.26
N ILE A 73 -14.39 -5.67 -0.58
CA ILE A 73 -13.40 -4.59 -0.63
C ILE A 73 -13.70 -3.62 -1.78
N LEU A 74 -14.28 -4.11 -2.87
CA LEU A 74 -14.53 -3.35 -4.08
C LEU A 74 -15.97 -2.85 -4.22
N LYS A 75 -16.92 -3.42 -3.46
CA LYS A 75 -18.31 -2.93 -3.40
C LYS A 75 -18.43 -1.44 -3.09
N ASN A 76 -17.57 -0.95 -2.19
CA ASN A 76 -17.58 0.44 -1.71
C ASN A 76 -16.80 1.42 -2.62
N LEU A 77 -16.03 0.91 -3.58
CA LEU A 77 -15.52 1.75 -4.65
C LEU A 77 -16.68 1.99 -5.62
N ASP A 78 -16.95 3.25 -6.01
CA ASP A 78 -17.96 3.60 -7.03
C ASP A 78 -17.54 2.99 -8.40
N PHE A 79 -17.65 1.65 -8.43
CA PHE A 79 -17.14 0.78 -9.47
C PHE A 79 -17.87 1.01 -10.80
N LYS A 80 -19.19 1.35 -10.74
CA LYS A 80 -19.99 1.60 -11.94
C LYS A 80 -19.48 2.80 -12.75
N LYS A 81 -19.04 3.87 -12.08
CA LYS A 81 -18.45 5.04 -12.77
C LYS A 81 -17.02 4.78 -13.28
N LYS A 82 -16.28 3.90 -12.60
CA LYS A 82 -14.90 3.56 -12.98
C LYS A 82 -14.85 2.48 -14.06
N LEU A 83 -15.81 1.56 -14.08
CA LEU A 83 -16.02 0.58 -15.15
C LEU A 83 -16.41 1.20 -16.50
N ALA A 84 -17.04 2.38 -16.52
CA ALA A 84 -17.30 3.09 -17.77
C ALA A 84 -16.03 3.48 -18.55
N SER A 85 -14.86 3.42 -17.91
CA SER A 85 -13.56 3.57 -18.56
C SER A 85 -12.93 2.25 -19.04
N PHE A 86 -13.63 1.13 -18.89
CA PHE A 86 -13.14 -0.22 -19.24
C PHE A 86 -12.83 -0.41 -20.74
N GLU A 87 -13.54 0.32 -21.61
CA GLU A 87 -13.31 0.28 -23.07
C GLU A 87 -11.91 0.75 -23.48
N SER A 88 -11.20 1.47 -22.59
CA SER A 88 -9.86 2.00 -22.86
C SER A 88 -8.71 1.10 -22.40
N VAL A 89 -8.99 0.03 -21.64
CA VAL A 89 -7.92 -0.84 -21.10
C VAL A 89 -7.84 -2.10 -21.93
N GLY A 90 -6.83 -2.19 -22.78
CA GLY A 90 -6.57 -3.29 -23.72
C GLY A 90 -6.46 -4.72 -23.15
N ILE A 91 -6.81 -4.93 -21.87
CA ILE A 91 -6.84 -6.27 -21.25
C ILE A 91 -8.04 -7.08 -21.76
N MET A 92 -9.21 -6.45 -21.93
CA MET A 92 -10.42 -7.14 -22.39
C MET A 92 -10.53 -7.23 -23.92
N ALA A 93 -9.76 -6.43 -24.65
CA ALA A 93 -9.70 -6.49 -26.12
C ALA A 93 -8.90 -7.69 -26.65
N ASN A 94 -8.11 -8.34 -25.82
CA ASN A 94 -7.29 -9.49 -26.17
C ASN A 94 -7.88 -10.71 -25.47
N ASN A 95 -8.73 -11.49 -26.15
CA ASN A 95 -9.29 -12.77 -25.70
C ASN A 95 -8.49 -13.39 -24.56
N VAL A 96 -8.90 -13.13 -23.30
CA VAL A 96 -8.25 -13.70 -22.12
C VAL A 96 -8.57 -15.20 -22.14
N ASP A 97 -7.58 -16.01 -22.47
CA ASP A 97 -7.66 -17.46 -22.36
C ASP A 97 -7.03 -17.88 -21.03
N THR A 98 -7.87 -18.07 -20.04
CA THR A 98 -7.45 -18.46 -18.68
C THR A 98 -6.57 -19.69 -18.69
N LYS A 99 -6.88 -20.72 -19.50
CA LYS A 99 -6.09 -21.95 -19.55
C LYS A 99 -4.65 -21.66 -19.99
N THR A 100 -4.46 -21.02 -21.14
CA THR A 100 -3.14 -20.67 -21.66
C THR A 100 -2.36 -19.75 -20.69
N ILE A 101 -3.05 -18.85 -19.97
CA ILE A 101 -2.42 -17.99 -18.98
C ILE A 101 -1.97 -18.81 -17.77
N MET A 102 -2.82 -19.70 -17.27
CA MET A 102 -2.54 -20.52 -16.08
C MET A 102 -1.49 -21.60 -16.32
N ASP A 103 -1.29 -22.06 -17.54
CA ASP A 103 -0.22 -23.00 -17.92
C ASP A 103 1.19 -22.42 -17.66
N ARG A 104 1.33 -21.10 -17.54
CA ARG A 104 2.58 -20.40 -17.20
C ARG A 104 2.79 -20.24 -15.69
N LEU A 105 1.79 -20.58 -14.85
CA LEU A 105 1.88 -20.48 -13.40
C LEU A 105 2.51 -21.73 -12.81
N CYS A 106 3.58 -21.54 -12.05
CA CYS A 106 4.22 -22.56 -11.24
C CYS A 106 4.06 -22.23 -9.75
N THR A 107 3.92 -23.25 -8.91
CA THR A 107 3.95 -23.10 -7.44
C THR A 107 5.06 -23.94 -6.87
N GLU A 108 5.79 -23.46 -5.86
CA GLU A 108 6.94 -24.15 -5.29
C GLU A 108 7.10 -23.82 -3.79
N THR A 109 7.40 -24.82 -2.97
CA THR A 109 7.67 -24.62 -1.54
C THR A 109 9.17 -24.41 -1.25
N ASP A 110 10.04 -24.86 -2.15
CA ASP A 110 11.48 -24.69 -2.03
C ASP A 110 11.92 -23.39 -2.75
N LEU A 111 12.33 -22.40 -1.97
CA LEU A 111 12.78 -21.10 -2.50
C LEU A 111 13.91 -21.27 -3.53
N SER A 112 14.86 -22.18 -3.27
CA SER A 112 16.00 -22.36 -4.17
C SER A 112 15.60 -22.86 -5.55
N LYS A 113 14.59 -23.74 -5.60
CA LYS A 113 14.04 -24.25 -6.87
C LYS A 113 13.18 -23.22 -7.58
N GLY A 114 12.38 -22.47 -6.80
CA GLY A 114 11.45 -21.50 -7.35
C GLY A 114 12.12 -20.31 -8.02
N VAL A 115 13.34 -19.92 -7.60
CA VAL A 115 14.04 -18.72 -8.10
C VAL A 115 15.29 -19.00 -8.94
N LYS A 116 15.66 -20.27 -9.16
CA LYS A 116 16.93 -20.67 -9.80
C LYS A 116 17.14 -20.12 -11.23
N ASP A 117 16.06 -19.82 -11.91
CA ASP A 117 16.03 -19.30 -13.29
C ASP A 117 15.25 -17.97 -13.39
N ALA A 118 14.94 -17.34 -12.24
CA ALA A 118 14.19 -16.09 -12.23
C ALA A 118 15.01 -14.90 -12.73
N ASP A 119 14.44 -14.10 -13.62
CA ASP A 119 15.04 -12.85 -14.10
C ASP A 119 14.63 -11.66 -13.22
N PHE A 120 13.43 -11.73 -12.62
CA PHE A 120 12.89 -10.73 -11.73
C PHE A 120 12.12 -11.39 -10.59
N VAL A 121 12.38 -10.95 -9.35
CA VAL A 121 11.72 -11.46 -8.15
C VAL A 121 11.04 -10.30 -7.42
N ILE A 122 9.78 -10.49 -7.01
CA ILE A 122 9.10 -9.58 -6.06
C ILE A 122 8.78 -10.34 -4.78
N GLU A 123 9.25 -9.83 -3.64
CA GLU A 123 8.90 -10.29 -2.32
C GLU A 123 7.66 -9.55 -1.81
N ALA A 124 6.66 -10.31 -1.32
CA ALA A 124 5.40 -9.85 -0.79
C ALA A 124 4.99 -10.64 0.47
N VAL A 125 5.94 -10.85 1.39
CA VAL A 125 5.69 -11.49 2.68
C VAL A 125 5.36 -10.46 3.77
N SER A 126 5.10 -10.96 5.01
CA SER A 126 4.78 -10.11 6.17
C SER A 126 5.80 -9.00 6.39
N GLU A 127 5.33 -7.85 6.90
CA GLU A 127 6.11 -6.61 7.06
C GLU A 127 7.03 -6.68 8.29
N MET A 128 8.00 -7.61 8.25
CA MET A 128 8.97 -7.88 9.29
C MET A 128 10.38 -7.81 8.72
N MET A 129 11.22 -6.89 9.23
CA MET A 129 12.57 -6.62 8.71
C MET A 129 13.46 -7.87 8.69
N GLU A 130 13.50 -8.63 9.78
CA GLU A 130 14.33 -9.83 9.89
C GLU A 130 13.94 -10.92 8.90
N LEU A 131 12.61 -11.11 8.68
CA LEU A 131 12.09 -12.04 7.70
C LEU A 131 12.53 -11.63 6.29
N LYS A 132 12.31 -10.37 5.92
CA LYS A 132 12.71 -9.85 4.61
C LYS A 132 14.22 -9.96 4.39
N GLN A 133 15.02 -9.60 5.37
CA GLN A 133 16.50 -9.76 5.29
C GLN A 133 16.92 -11.21 5.11
N THR A 134 16.23 -12.15 5.78
CA THR A 134 16.51 -13.60 5.65
C THR A 134 16.20 -14.08 4.24
N ILE A 135 15.04 -13.69 3.70
CA ILE A 135 14.62 -14.00 2.33
C ILE A 135 15.62 -13.39 1.33
N PHE A 136 15.97 -12.11 1.46
CA PHE A 136 16.90 -11.45 0.53
C PHE A 136 18.31 -12.04 0.57
N LYS A 137 18.75 -12.55 1.74
CA LYS A 137 19.99 -13.34 1.85
C LYS A 137 19.92 -14.61 0.99
N GLN A 138 18.81 -15.32 1.06
CA GLN A 138 18.59 -16.55 0.30
C GLN A 138 18.44 -16.25 -1.21
N LEU A 139 17.66 -15.22 -1.56
CA LEU A 139 17.50 -14.76 -2.94
C LEU A 139 18.84 -14.38 -3.56
N GLY A 140 19.69 -13.68 -2.81
CA GLY A 140 21.04 -13.33 -3.25
C GLY A 140 21.94 -14.53 -3.54
N SER A 141 21.64 -15.68 -2.96
CA SER A 141 22.42 -16.91 -3.14
C SER A 141 21.83 -17.87 -4.17
N TYR A 142 20.50 -17.92 -4.31
CA TYR A 142 19.80 -18.93 -5.11
C TYR A 142 19.36 -18.46 -6.48
N SER A 143 19.12 -17.17 -6.66
CA SER A 143 18.74 -16.64 -7.98
C SER A 143 19.96 -16.25 -8.82
N PRO A 144 19.87 -16.24 -10.14
CA PRO A 144 20.95 -15.83 -11.04
C PRO A 144 21.52 -14.46 -10.70
N PRO A 145 22.81 -14.19 -10.99
CA PRO A 145 23.47 -12.93 -10.60
C PRO A 145 22.87 -11.68 -11.27
N TRP A 146 22.17 -11.82 -12.39
CA TRP A 146 21.51 -10.72 -13.10
C TRP A 146 20.12 -10.38 -12.56
N THR A 147 19.52 -11.27 -11.73
CA THR A 147 18.14 -11.13 -11.24
C THR A 147 17.98 -9.84 -10.45
N ILE A 148 16.93 -9.07 -10.77
CA ILE A 148 16.48 -7.95 -9.95
C ILE A 148 15.64 -8.49 -8.81
N LEU A 149 15.92 -8.03 -7.60
CA LEU A 149 15.23 -8.40 -6.37
C LEU A 149 14.42 -7.20 -5.86
N ALA A 150 13.10 -7.27 -5.98
CA ALA A 150 12.21 -6.21 -5.53
C ALA A 150 11.51 -6.58 -4.22
N SER A 151 11.31 -5.62 -3.32
CA SER A 151 10.42 -5.77 -2.17
C SER A 151 9.16 -4.93 -2.37
N ASN A 152 8.00 -5.53 -2.08
CA ASN A 152 6.72 -4.82 -2.05
C ASN A 152 6.44 -4.18 -0.68
N THR A 153 7.47 -3.97 0.14
CA THR A 153 7.31 -3.33 1.45
C THR A 153 6.62 -1.98 1.33
N SER A 154 5.76 -1.70 2.31
CA SER A 154 5.00 -0.45 2.39
C SER A 154 5.72 0.64 3.18
N THR A 155 6.71 0.28 4.01
CA THR A 155 7.31 1.23 4.97
C THR A 155 8.81 1.08 5.16
N MET A 156 9.38 -0.10 4.89
CA MET A 156 10.72 -0.44 5.33
C MET A 156 11.82 0.05 4.40
N SER A 157 12.99 0.30 4.99
CA SER A 157 14.22 0.67 4.28
C SER A 157 14.69 -0.43 3.34
N ILE A 158 14.77 -0.10 2.06
CA ILE A 158 15.34 -0.97 1.02
C ILE A 158 16.83 -1.20 1.27
N THR A 159 17.54 -0.20 1.74
CA THR A 159 18.96 -0.33 2.16
C THR A 159 19.12 -1.41 3.22
N LYS A 160 18.32 -1.40 4.28
CA LYS A 160 18.39 -2.42 5.35
C LYS A 160 18.01 -3.81 4.83
N ILE A 161 16.98 -3.93 3.99
CA ILE A 161 16.59 -5.20 3.36
C ILE A 161 17.73 -5.74 2.49
N ALA A 162 18.36 -4.86 1.70
CA ALA A 162 19.40 -5.23 0.76
C ALA A 162 20.72 -5.68 1.41
N GLN A 163 20.99 -5.29 2.67
CA GLN A 163 22.27 -5.54 3.33
C GLN A 163 22.72 -7.00 3.31
N LYS A 164 21.78 -7.94 3.41
CA LYS A 164 22.06 -9.38 3.45
C LYS A 164 22.02 -10.05 2.07
N SER A 165 21.61 -9.35 1.01
CA SER A 165 21.45 -9.93 -0.33
C SER A 165 22.76 -10.25 -1.06
N LYS A 166 23.92 -9.73 -0.59
CA LYS A 166 25.24 -9.77 -1.25
C LYS A 166 25.33 -9.01 -2.57
N ARG A 167 24.23 -8.47 -3.08
CA ARG A 167 24.14 -7.67 -4.31
C ARG A 167 23.12 -6.54 -4.17
N PRO A 168 23.40 -5.57 -3.26
CA PRO A 168 22.49 -4.49 -2.97
C PRO A 168 22.22 -3.56 -4.19
N ASP A 169 23.09 -3.58 -5.18
CA ASP A 169 22.93 -2.89 -6.46
C ASP A 169 21.74 -3.42 -7.29
N LYS A 170 21.32 -4.67 -7.05
CA LYS A 170 20.17 -5.34 -7.70
C LYS A 170 18.89 -5.31 -6.88
N VAL A 171 18.88 -4.64 -5.72
CA VAL A 171 17.72 -4.60 -4.83
C VAL A 171 17.00 -3.26 -4.98
N ILE A 172 15.67 -3.32 -5.17
CA ILE A 172 14.79 -2.15 -5.30
C ILE A 172 13.55 -2.32 -4.42
N GLY A 173 12.89 -1.22 -4.06
CA GLY A 173 11.49 -1.21 -3.64
C GLY A 173 10.58 -1.12 -4.87
N LEU A 174 9.52 -1.92 -4.92
CA LEU A 174 8.48 -1.86 -5.94
C LEU A 174 7.15 -2.09 -5.26
N HIS A 175 6.54 -0.99 -4.79
CA HIS A 175 5.37 -1.00 -3.95
C HIS A 175 4.10 -0.77 -4.76
N PHE A 176 3.19 -1.73 -4.74
CA PHE A 176 1.83 -1.58 -5.25
C PHE A 176 0.96 -0.91 -4.19
N HIS A 177 0.59 0.34 -4.42
CA HIS A 177 -0.31 1.06 -3.51
C HIS A 177 -1.77 0.63 -3.76
N THR A 178 -2.13 -0.56 -3.28
CA THR A 178 -3.47 -1.15 -3.46
C THR A 178 -3.61 -2.46 -2.69
N PHE A 179 -4.85 -2.90 -2.44
CA PHE A 179 -5.17 -4.26 -1.96
C PHE A 179 -5.21 -5.30 -3.09
N PHE A 180 -5.45 -4.84 -4.31
CA PHE A 180 -5.55 -5.68 -5.50
C PHE A 180 -4.67 -5.12 -6.60
N PRO A 181 -3.53 -5.72 -6.90
CA PRO A 181 -2.61 -5.23 -7.93
C PRO A 181 -3.25 -4.92 -9.27
N ILE A 182 -4.25 -5.69 -9.70
CA ILE A 182 -4.93 -5.46 -10.99
C ILE A 182 -5.79 -4.17 -11.01
N THR A 183 -6.28 -3.71 -9.85
CA THR A 183 -7.10 -2.47 -9.75
C THR A 183 -6.27 -1.25 -9.39
N GLY A 184 -5.10 -1.42 -8.79
CA GLY A 184 -4.22 -0.30 -8.43
C GLY A 184 -3.64 0.37 -9.66
N VAL A 185 -3.45 1.67 -9.59
CA VAL A 185 -2.81 2.45 -10.66
C VAL A 185 -1.40 2.86 -10.24
N LEU A 186 -1.21 3.24 -8.98
CA LEU A 186 0.08 3.71 -8.47
C LEU A 186 1.03 2.55 -8.15
N ILE A 187 2.26 2.64 -8.67
CA ILE A 187 3.40 1.86 -8.23
C ILE A 187 4.54 2.82 -7.87
N GLU A 188 5.02 2.72 -6.63
CA GLU A 188 6.13 3.51 -6.11
C GLU A 188 7.41 2.70 -6.20
N ILE A 189 8.44 3.29 -6.81
CA ILE A 189 9.75 2.65 -7.01
C ILE A 189 10.77 3.37 -6.15
N THR A 190 11.45 2.62 -5.30
CA THR A 190 12.35 3.19 -4.29
C THR A 190 13.74 2.60 -4.42
N PRO A 191 14.80 3.43 -4.51
CA PRO A 191 16.17 2.97 -4.40
C PRO A 191 16.50 2.63 -2.95
N GLY A 192 17.39 1.67 -2.73
CA GLY A 192 18.27 1.66 -1.56
C GLY A 192 19.55 2.45 -1.85
N GLU A 193 20.37 2.68 -0.85
CA GLU A 193 21.60 3.49 -0.95
C GLU A 193 22.56 3.01 -2.05
N LYS A 194 22.63 1.70 -2.29
CA LYS A 194 23.53 1.08 -3.27
C LYS A 194 22.81 0.59 -4.52
N THR A 195 21.53 0.84 -4.67
CA THR A 195 20.75 0.42 -5.85
C THR A 195 21.30 1.07 -7.12
N SER A 196 21.53 0.27 -8.15
CA SER A 196 22.02 0.81 -9.43
C SER A 196 20.90 1.47 -10.24
N ASN A 197 21.26 2.48 -11.04
CA ASN A 197 20.33 3.13 -11.97
C ASN A 197 19.75 2.13 -12.99
N GLU A 198 20.53 1.11 -13.39
CA GLU A 198 20.09 0.05 -14.28
C GLU A 198 18.94 -0.75 -13.64
N SER A 199 19.09 -1.11 -12.35
CA SER A 199 18.06 -1.84 -11.59
C SER A 199 16.78 -1.03 -11.43
N LEU A 200 16.89 0.27 -11.15
CA LEU A 200 15.74 1.18 -11.06
C LEU A 200 15.01 1.30 -12.40
N GLU A 201 15.75 1.51 -13.48
CA GLU A 201 15.16 1.64 -14.81
C GLU A 201 14.46 0.34 -15.26
N LEU A 202 15.07 -0.81 -14.96
CA LEU A 202 14.46 -2.10 -15.24
C LEU A 202 13.20 -2.31 -14.42
N GLY A 203 13.24 -2.02 -13.10
CA GLY A 203 12.07 -2.06 -12.22
C GLY A 203 10.95 -1.16 -12.72
N ARG A 204 11.27 0.07 -13.16
CA ARG A 204 10.29 1.01 -13.73
C ARG A 204 9.63 0.44 -14.99
N LYS A 205 10.40 -0.13 -15.91
CA LYS A 205 9.86 -0.75 -17.13
C LYS A 205 8.99 -1.97 -16.83
N VAL A 206 9.39 -2.80 -15.85
CA VAL A 206 8.58 -3.93 -15.37
C VAL A 206 7.26 -3.43 -14.79
N ALA A 207 7.31 -2.42 -13.91
CA ALA A 207 6.12 -1.86 -13.30
C ALA A 207 5.14 -1.28 -14.34
N GLN A 208 5.64 -0.59 -15.35
CA GLN A 208 4.82 -0.03 -16.44
C GLN A 208 4.18 -1.10 -17.34
N LYS A 209 4.76 -2.29 -17.42
CA LYS A 209 4.20 -3.42 -18.18
C LYS A 209 3.00 -4.07 -17.51
N PHE A 210 2.87 -3.93 -16.18
CA PHE A 210 1.77 -4.54 -15.45
C PHE A 210 0.43 -3.90 -15.82
N PRO A 211 -0.57 -4.68 -16.22
CA PRO A 211 -1.89 -4.15 -16.55
C PRO A 211 -2.63 -3.64 -15.32
N SER A 212 -3.53 -2.68 -15.52
CA SER A 212 -4.48 -2.22 -14.51
C SER A 212 -5.85 -1.99 -15.12
N LEU A 213 -6.90 -2.32 -14.37
CA LEU A 213 -8.28 -2.11 -14.77
C LEU A 213 -8.73 -0.64 -14.68
N PHE A 214 -8.03 0.18 -13.89
CA PHE A 214 -8.43 1.58 -13.68
C PHE A 214 -7.58 2.59 -14.46
N GLY A 215 -6.95 2.14 -15.54
CA GLY A 215 -6.18 2.97 -16.44
C GLY A 215 -4.69 2.61 -16.49
N GLU A 216 -3.91 3.42 -17.18
CA GLU A 216 -2.48 3.21 -17.29
C GLU A 216 -1.78 3.27 -15.94
N ARG A 217 -0.78 2.39 -15.75
CA ARG A 217 0.08 2.41 -14.59
C ARG A 217 0.80 3.74 -14.47
N PHE A 218 0.65 4.36 -13.34
CA PHE A 218 1.44 5.50 -12.94
C PHE A 218 2.57 5.02 -12.03
N THR A 219 3.79 5.09 -12.54
CA THR A 219 4.99 4.78 -11.77
C THR A 219 5.64 6.06 -11.31
N VAL A 220 5.90 6.16 -10.02
CA VAL A 220 6.69 7.25 -9.43
C VAL A 220 7.97 6.67 -8.86
N GLN A 221 9.10 7.20 -9.28
CA GLN A 221 10.39 6.86 -8.71
C GLN A 221 10.77 7.88 -7.65
N LEU A 222 11.06 7.42 -6.44
CA LEU A 222 11.59 8.23 -5.38
C LEU A 222 13.09 8.47 -5.62
N GLU A 223 13.59 9.63 -5.18
CA GLU A 223 15.04 9.95 -5.27
C GLU A 223 15.86 9.21 -4.21
N LYS A 224 15.22 8.92 -3.07
CA LYS A 224 15.76 8.12 -1.98
C LYS A 224 14.65 7.44 -1.20
N GLU A 225 15.01 6.44 -0.41
CA GLU A 225 14.06 5.77 0.48
C GLU A 225 13.52 6.70 1.56
N SER A 226 12.26 6.45 1.92
CA SER A 226 11.54 7.16 2.97
C SER A 226 10.56 6.19 3.63
N PRO A 227 10.43 6.17 4.97
CA PRO A 227 9.41 5.38 5.65
C PRO A 227 8.01 5.72 5.10
N GLY A 228 7.27 4.71 4.62
CA GLY A 228 5.94 4.91 4.04
C GLY A 228 5.91 5.49 2.63
N LEU A 229 7.06 5.65 1.97
CA LEU A 229 7.20 6.17 0.61
C LEU A 229 6.53 7.56 0.46
N ILE A 230 5.54 7.72 -0.44
CA ILE A 230 4.73 8.95 -0.56
C ILE A 230 3.36 8.72 0.09
N ALA A 231 2.58 7.81 -0.46
CA ALA A 231 1.16 7.70 -0.11
C ALA A 231 0.94 7.19 1.33
N ASN A 232 1.66 6.14 1.73
CA ASN A 232 1.55 5.60 3.09
C ASN A 232 2.16 6.54 4.12
N ARG A 233 3.20 7.32 3.78
CA ARG A 233 3.77 8.30 4.70
C ARG A 233 2.73 9.36 5.10
N LEU A 234 1.99 9.88 4.13
CA LEU A 234 0.90 10.81 4.41
C LEU A 234 -0.21 10.13 5.23
N ALA A 235 -0.65 8.95 4.81
CA ALA A 235 -1.74 8.23 5.47
C ALA A 235 -1.42 7.86 6.94
N ILE A 236 -0.23 7.32 7.19
CA ILE A 236 0.22 6.94 8.53
C ILE A 236 0.38 8.20 9.42
N THR A 237 0.91 9.30 8.88
CA THR A 237 1.00 10.56 9.63
C THR A 237 -0.38 11.09 9.98
N GLY A 238 -1.35 10.96 9.08
CA GLY A 238 -2.75 11.30 9.35
C GLY A 238 -3.38 10.52 10.49
N SER A 239 -2.92 9.28 10.75
CA SER A 239 -3.43 8.46 11.86
C SER A 239 -3.19 9.08 13.24
N LEU A 240 -2.18 9.93 13.40
CA LEU A 240 -1.93 10.66 14.66
C LEU A 240 -3.12 11.54 15.06
N TYR A 241 -3.79 12.14 14.09
CA TYR A 241 -4.99 12.95 14.32
C TYR A 241 -6.17 12.08 14.76
N PHE A 242 -6.41 10.97 14.07
CA PHE A 242 -7.51 10.06 14.41
C PHE A 242 -7.29 9.37 15.76
N ASN A 243 -6.04 8.98 16.08
CA ASN A 243 -5.70 8.44 17.40
C ASN A 243 -5.96 9.46 18.52
N TRP A 244 -5.59 10.73 18.30
CA TRP A 244 -5.91 11.80 19.25
C TRP A 244 -7.42 11.99 19.39
N LEU A 245 -8.18 12.05 18.29
CA LEU A 245 -9.63 12.21 18.28
C LEU A 245 -10.32 11.07 19.06
N THR A 246 -9.90 9.82 18.82
CA THR A 246 -10.44 8.63 19.49
C THR A 246 -10.19 8.70 21.01
N ASN A 247 -9.00 9.16 21.42
CA ASN A 247 -8.69 9.35 22.84
C ASN A 247 -9.54 10.47 23.47
N GLN A 248 -9.80 11.58 22.75
CA GLN A 248 -10.69 12.63 23.24
C GLN A 248 -12.13 12.13 23.39
N ALA A 249 -12.61 11.29 22.47
CA ALA A 249 -13.92 10.67 22.56
C ALA A 249 -14.02 9.74 23.78
N LYS A 250 -13.03 8.86 24.00
CA LYS A 250 -12.93 7.99 25.18
C LYS A 250 -13.00 8.81 26.49
N ASN A 251 -12.21 9.89 26.56
CA ASN A 251 -12.19 10.78 27.73
C ASN A 251 -13.53 11.53 27.96
N SER A 252 -14.31 11.71 26.89
CA SER A 252 -15.65 12.33 26.92
C SER A 252 -16.76 11.30 27.16
N GLY A 253 -16.42 10.02 27.43
CA GLY A 253 -17.37 8.94 27.64
C GLY A 253 -18.18 8.58 26.37
N ILE A 254 -17.57 8.73 25.18
CA ILE A 254 -18.13 8.30 23.89
C ILE A 254 -17.48 6.97 23.54
N SER A 255 -18.28 5.95 23.29
CA SER A 255 -17.76 4.64 22.91
C SER A 255 -17.29 4.63 21.47
N ARG A 256 -16.50 3.62 21.12
CA ARG A 256 -16.06 3.40 19.75
C ARG A 256 -17.24 3.12 18.82
N GLU A 257 -18.20 2.32 19.27
CA GLU A 257 -19.41 1.98 18.51
C GLU A 257 -20.22 3.23 18.18
N GLN A 258 -20.24 4.22 19.07
CA GLN A 258 -20.85 5.52 18.81
C GLN A 258 -20.09 6.33 17.76
N LEU A 259 -18.76 6.31 17.79
CA LEU A 259 -17.95 6.95 16.72
C LEU A 259 -18.15 6.26 15.37
N GLU A 260 -18.19 4.95 15.34
CA GLU A 260 -18.42 4.17 14.13
C GLU A 260 -19.82 4.40 13.56
N ALA A 261 -20.85 4.46 14.42
CA ALA A 261 -22.20 4.85 14.01
C ALA A 261 -22.23 6.25 13.37
N ALA A 262 -21.33 7.14 13.78
CA ALA A 262 -21.13 8.46 13.20
C ALA A 262 -20.09 8.50 12.04
N ASN A 263 -19.87 7.37 11.36
CA ASN A 263 -19.02 7.21 10.17
C ASN A 263 -17.49 7.26 10.41
N PHE A 264 -17.01 7.10 11.65
CA PHE A 264 -15.57 6.88 11.91
C PHE A 264 -15.25 5.38 11.91
N SER A 265 -15.40 4.75 10.76
CA SER A 265 -15.27 3.30 10.61
C SER A 265 -13.82 2.82 10.67
N SER A 266 -13.61 1.67 11.34
CA SER A 266 -12.32 0.95 11.37
C SER A 266 -12.25 -0.19 10.34
N GLU A 267 -13.21 -0.28 9.41
CA GLU A 267 -13.30 -1.36 8.43
C GLU A 267 -12.06 -1.45 7.55
N ALA A 268 -11.54 -0.31 7.12
CA ALA A 268 -10.31 -0.26 6.31
C ALA A 268 -9.11 -0.91 7.03
N ALA A 269 -9.04 -0.78 8.36
CA ALA A 269 -7.97 -1.40 9.14
C ALA A 269 -8.05 -2.93 9.11
N ASP A 270 -9.26 -3.50 9.21
CA ASP A 270 -9.46 -4.95 9.11
C ASP A 270 -9.16 -5.50 7.71
N LEU A 271 -9.41 -4.68 6.67
CA LEU A 271 -9.10 -5.03 5.28
C LEU A 271 -7.60 -5.00 5.00
N ILE A 272 -6.87 -4.00 5.52
CA ILE A 272 -5.40 -3.91 5.45
C ILE A 272 -4.76 -5.07 6.20
N GLY A 273 -5.31 -5.37 7.36
CA GLY A 273 -4.79 -6.33 8.33
C GLY A 273 -4.14 -5.63 9.52
N ILE A 274 -4.63 -5.98 10.70
CA ILE A 274 -4.17 -5.44 11.99
C ILE A 274 -2.67 -5.66 12.19
N ASP A 275 -2.16 -6.82 11.81
CA ASP A 275 -0.73 -7.12 11.86
C ASP A 275 0.10 -6.20 10.96
N THR A 276 -0.34 -5.95 9.73
CA THR A 276 0.32 -5.03 8.81
C THR A 276 0.37 -3.62 9.39
N ILE A 277 -0.78 -3.12 9.88
CA ILE A 277 -0.85 -1.77 10.50
C ILE A 277 0.03 -1.69 11.74
N TYR A 278 0.03 -2.74 12.58
CA TYR A 278 0.86 -2.79 13.79
C TYR A 278 2.35 -2.72 13.45
N TYR A 279 2.82 -3.53 12.50
CA TYR A 279 4.22 -3.51 12.08
C TYR A 279 4.62 -2.18 11.42
N CYS A 280 3.74 -1.60 10.59
CA CYS A 280 3.97 -0.27 10.03
C CYS A 280 4.08 0.81 11.12
N ALA A 281 3.19 0.80 12.10
CA ALA A 281 3.22 1.75 13.22
C ALA A 281 4.49 1.57 14.07
N LYS A 282 4.89 0.33 14.37
CA LYS A 282 6.15 0.03 15.07
C LYS A 282 7.37 0.51 14.28
N TYR A 283 7.38 0.29 12.97
CA TYR A 283 8.47 0.78 12.14
C TYR A 283 8.57 2.32 12.15
N PHE A 284 7.43 3.02 12.12
CA PHE A 284 7.39 4.48 12.25
C PHE A 284 7.78 4.96 13.64
N GLU A 285 7.37 4.28 14.70
CA GLU A 285 7.80 4.56 16.08
C GLU A 285 9.32 4.54 16.20
N GLU A 286 9.97 3.53 15.63
CA GLU A 286 11.40 3.31 15.73
C GLU A 286 12.26 4.18 14.79
N ASN A 287 11.72 4.53 13.60
CA ASN A 287 12.51 5.16 12.54
C ASN A 287 12.06 6.58 12.19
N VAL A 288 10.90 7.06 12.68
CA VAL A 288 10.36 8.40 12.40
C VAL A 288 10.14 9.20 13.68
N SER A 289 9.26 8.73 14.57
CA SER A 289 8.99 9.39 15.84
C SER A 289 8.30 8.46 16.84
N PRO A 290 8.64 8.49 18.14
CA PRO A 290 7.93 7.74 19.17
C PRO A 290 6.42 8.03 19.25
N GLU A 291 5.96 9.14 18.65
CA GLU A 291 4.55 9.51 18.62
C GLU A 291 3.67 8.54 17.80
N PHE A 292 4.31 7.69 16.95
CA PHE A 292 3.64 6.66 16.17
C PHE A 292 3.44 5.33 16.91
N THR A 293 3.75 5.28 18.22
CA THR A 293 3.45 4.09 19.05
C THR A 293 2.05 3.57 18.74
N PRO A 294 1.89 2.26 18.43
CA PRO A 294 0.59 1.65 18.21
C PRO A 294 -0.34 1.91 19.40
N ASN A 295 -1.58 2.33 19.15
CA ASN A 295 -2.52 2.55 20.24
C ASN A 295 -2.89 1.23 20.93
N GLU A 296 -3.41 1.33 22.18
CA GLU A 296 -3.75 0.21 23.02
C GLU A 296 -4.63 -0.83 22.28
N ARG A 297 -5.69 -0.38 21.61
CA ARG A 297 -6.63 -1.27 20.92
C ARG A 297 -6.00 -2.03 19.76
N LEU A 298 -5.17 -1.37 18.96
CA LEU A 298 -4.44 -2.02 17.88
C LEU A 298 -3.47 -3.09 18.44
N THR A 299 -2.82 -2.75 19.55
CA THR A 299 -1.89 -3.65 20.26
C THR A 299 -2.62 -4.88 20.81
N ASP A 300 -3.78 -4.69 21.44
CA ASP A 300 -4.60 -5.78 21.98
C ASP A 300 -5.07 -6.75 20.88
N LEU A 301 -5.56 -6.20 19.77
CA LEU A 301 -6.01 -7.01 18.62
C LEU A 301 -4.84 -7.81 18.02
N PHE A 302 -3.67 -7.17 17.91
CA PHE A 302 -2.48 -7.82 17.38
C PHE A 302 -2.06 -9.03 18.23
N TYR A 303 -1.92 -8.85 19.56
CA TYR A 303 -1.53 -9.94 20.45
C TYR A 303 -2.61 -11.00 20.64
N ALA A 304 -3.88 -10.66 20.42
CA ALA A 304 -4.99 -11.62 20.40
C ALA A 304 -5.08 -12.41 19.09
N GLY A 305 -4.21 -12.17 18.10
CA GLY A 305 -4.25 -12.84 16.78
C GLY A 305 -5.45 -12.42 15.91
N LYS A 306 -6.13 -11.32 16.27
CA LYS A 306 -7.30 -10.79 15.55
C LYS A 306 -6.85 -9.87 14.42
N PHE A 307 -6.39 -10.47 13.33
CA PHE A 307 -5.75 -9.75 12.24
C PHE A 307 -6.71 -9.19 11.17
N GLY A 308 -7.99 -9.07 11.51
CA GLY A 308 -9.00 -8.55 10.60
C GLY A 308 -9.68 -9.62 9.73
N ARG A 309 -10.19 -9.21 8.58
CA ARG A 309 -10.95 -10.06 7.67
C ARG A 309 -10.26 -11.40 7.33
N LYS A 310 -8.96 -11.40 7.14
CA LYS A 310 -8.19 -12.59 6.73
C LYS A 310 -8.23 -13.75 7.73
N VAL A 311 -8.56 -13.47 9.00
CA VAL A 311 -8.74 -14.47 10.07
C VAL A 311 -10.17 -14.48 10.63
N GLY A 312 -11.09 -13.72 10.02
CA GLY A 312 -12.50 -13.64 10.40
C GLY A 312 -12.82 -12.70 11.58
N GLU A 313 -11.81 -12.09 12.21
CA GLU A 313 -12.00 -11.14 13.31
C GLU A 313 -10.86 -10.12 13.39
N GLY A 314 -11.23 -8.86 13.66
CA GLY A 314 -10.34 -7.75 13.92
C GLY A 314 -11.07 -6.71 14.77
N PHE A 315 -11.20 -5.49 14.25
CA PHE A 315 -12.12 -4.50 14.83
C PHE A 315 -13.57 -4.97 14.78
N TYR A 316 -13.93 -5.75 13.73
CA TYR A 316 -15.23 -6.41 13.54
C TYR A 316 -15.05 -7.92 13.45
N LYS A 317 -16.16 -8.65 13.69
CA LYS A 317 -16.29 -10.02 13.20
C LYS A 317 -16.70 -9.97 11.74
N TRP A 318 -16.17 -10.90 10.95
CA TRP A 318 -16.40 -10.99 9.51
C TRP A 318 -17.08 -12.30 9.14
N ASN A 319 -18.02 -12.23 8.24
CA ASN A 319 -18.59 -13.38 7.54
C ASN A 319 -18.45 -13.19 6.01
N GLU A 320 -19.08 -14.06 5.23
CA GLU A 320 -19.05 -13.99 3.76
C GLU A 320 -19.70 -12.70 3.21
N ASP A 321 -20.68 -12.13 3.92
CA ASP A 321 -21.40 -10.92 3.53
C ASP A 321 -20.67 -9.63 3.92
N GLY A 322 -19.62 -9.72 4.75
CA GLY A 322 -18.85 -8.57 5.19
C GLY A 322 -18.70 -8.43 6.72
N PRO A 323 -18.39 -7.22 7.21
CA PRO A 323 -18.24 -6.97 8.65
C PRO A 323 -19.61 -6.97 9.35
N ILE A 324 -19.70 -7.70 10.47
CA ILE A 324 -20.89 -7.71 11.31
C ILE A 324 -20.87 -6.43 12.17
N LYS A 325 -21.74 -5.49 11.85
CA LYS A 325 -21.85 -4.18 12.52
C LYS A 325 -23.16 -4.09 13.30
N ASN A 326 -23.07 -4.27 14.60
CA ASN A 326 -24.17 -4.01 15.54
C ASN A 326 -23.97 -2.62 16.16
N LEU A 327 -24.18 -1.58 15.34
CA LEU A 327 -23.96 -0.20 15.78
C LEU A 327 -25.20 0.37 16.46
N PRO A 328 -25.04 1.10 17.59
CA PRO A 328 -26.14 1.80 18.23
C PRO A 328 -26.61 2.98 17.38
N PRO A 329 -27.80 3.52 17.65
CA PRO A 329 -28.20 4.81 17.10
C PRO A 329 -27.19 5.90 17.49
N VAL A 330 -26.93 6.85 16.59
CA VAL A 330 -26.04 7.97 16.89
C VAL A 330 -26.67 8.88 17.94
N GLU A 331 -26.00 9.03 19.07
CA GLU A 331 -26.47 9.89 20.15
C GLU A 331 -26.12 11.36 19.87
N LYS A 332 -26.98 12.28 20.37
CA LYS A 332 -26.72 13.73 20.29
C LYS A 332 -25.37 14.12 20.89
N LYS A 333 -25.01 13.49 22.04
CA LYS A 333 -23.70 13.70 22.67
C LYS A 333 -22.54 13.44 21.72
N THR A 334 -22.64 12.40 20.88
CA THR A 334 -21.61 12.05 19.91
C THR A 334 -21.52 13.07 18.77
N THR A 335 -22.66 13.50 18.24
CA THR A 335 -22.68 14.53 17.19
C THR A 335 -22.18 15.89 17.68
N ASP A 336 -22.56 16.29 18.89
CA ASP A 336 -22.09 17.53 19.52
C ASP A 336 -20.57 17.49 19.78
N PHE A 337 -20.05 16.34 20.22
CA PHE A 337 -18.61 16.12 20.39
C PHE A 337 -17.87 16.25 19.05
N ILE A 338 -18.34 15.55 18.01
CA ILE A 338 -17.71 15.58 16.69
C ILE A 338 -17.72 17.02 16.14
N ALA A 339 -18.84 17.73 16.21
CA ALA A 339 -18.94 19.10 15.75
C ALA A 339 -17.97 20.06 16.48
N LYS A 340 -17.64 19.75 17.75
CA LYS A 340 -16.73 20.57 18.56
C LYS A 340 -15.26 20.23 18.35
N VAL A 341 -14.93 18.95 18.11
CA VAL A 341 -13.55 18.44 18.21
C VAL A 341 -12.97 18.07 16.86
N PHE A 342 -13.79 17.59 15.92
CA PHE A 342 -13.33 17.21 14.59
C PHE A 342 -13.23 18.41 13.68
N ASP A 343 -12.01 18.67 13.18
CA ASP A 343 -11.74 19.69 12.18
C ASP A 343 -11.04 19.04 10.98
N PRO A 344 -11.72 18.88 9.83
CA PRO A 344 -11.14 18.24 8.64
C PRO A 344 -9.96 19.03 8.06
N GLU A 345 -9.85 20.34 8.34
CA GLU A 345 -8.71 21.12 7.87
C GLU A 345 -7.42 20.77 8.63
N ILE A 346 -7.50 20.30 9.89
CA ILE A 346 -6.31 19.80 10.61
C ILE A 346 -5.76 18.58 9.91
N TYR A 347 -6.62 17.63 9.52
CA TYR A 347 -6.18 16.45 8.76
C TYR A 347 -5.53 16.87 7.43
N SER A 348 -6.15 17.78 6.69
CA SER A 348 -5.60 18.29 5.42
C SER A 348 -4.28 19.03 5.62
N ALA A 349 -4.16 19.81 6.70
CA ALA A 349 -2.92 20.50 7.06
C ALA A 349 -1.78 19.51 7.42
N ILE A 350 -2.09 18.41 8.08
CA ILE A 350 -1.14 17.31 8.34
C ILE A 350 -0.64 16.72 7.02
N GLN A 351 -1.56 16.42 6.08
CA GLN A 351 -1.20 15.89 4.77
C GLN A 351 -0.27 16.84 4.00
N LEU A 352 -0.60 18.15 3.99
CA LEU A 352 0.24 19.16 3.33
C LEU A 352 1.62 19.29 4.00
N ASN A 353 1.66 19.29 5.32
CA ASN A 353 2.91 19.39 6.08
C ASN A 353 3.84 18.19 5.78
N GLU A 354 3.29 16.98 5.77
CA GLU A 354 4.07 15.79 5.50
C GLU A 354 4.54 15.74 4.03
N ALA A 355 3.71 16.20 3.10
CA ALA A 355 4.10 16.37 1.70
C ALA A 355 5.24 17.40 1.54
N CYS A 356 5.19 18.51 2.29
CA CYS A 356 6.29 19.46 2.34
C CYS A 356 7.59 18.87 2.91
N LYS A 357 7.50 18.01 3.94
CA LYS A 357 8.68 17.29 4.48
C LYS A 357 9.30 16.36 3.44
N LEU A 358 8.50 15.64 2.63
CA LEU A 358 9.02 14.81 1.55
C LEU A 358 9.84 15.62 0.52
N LEU A 359 9.45 16.84 0.24
CA LEU A 359 10.22 17.77 -0.61
C LEU A 359 11.48 18.30 0.09
N GLU A 360 11.38 18.75 1.34
CA GLU A 360 12.54 19.21 2.14
C GLU A 360 13.59 18.12 2.28
N GLU A 361 13.17 16.89 2.50
CA GLU A 361 14.03 15.72 2.62
C GLU A 361 14.60 15.30 1.25
N GLY A 362 14.10 15.82 0.13
CA GLY A 362 14.53 15.44 -1.22
C GLY A 362 14.13 13.99 -1.59
N VAL A 363 13.04 13.50 -1.03
CA VAL A 363 12.47 12.20 -1.38
C VAL A 363 11.81 12.25 -2.75
N VAL A 364 11.21 13.39 -3.06
CA VAL A 364 10.54 13.67 -4.34
C VAL A 364 10.98 15.05 -4.83
N LYS A 365 11.14 15.22 -6.14
CA LYS A 365 11.58 16.50 -6.75
C LYS A 365 10.48 17.51 -6.97
N SER A 366 9.22 17.08 -7.05
CA SER A 366 8.09 17.91 -7.47
C SER A 366 6.87 17.68 -6.59
N TYR A 367 6.20 18.76 -6.21
CA TYR A 367 4.93 18.68 -5.51
C TYR A 367 3.82 18.12 -6.41
N GLU A 368 3.89 18.34 -7.72
CA GLU A 368 2.93 17.80 -8.68
C GLU A 368 2.99 16.26 -8.75
N LEU A 369 4.21 15.69 -8.59
CA LEU A 369 4.37 14.24 -8.49
C LEU A 369 3.70 13.67 -7.24
N ILE A 370 3.78 14.37 -6.11
CA ILE A 370 3.10 13.97 -4.87
C ILE A 370 1.58 14.01 -5.07
N ASP A 371 1.04 15.13 -5.58
CA ASP A 371 -0.40 15.27 -5.84
C ASP A 371 -0.89 14.19 -6.81
N LYS A 372 -0.13 13.91 -7.86
CA LYS A 372 -0.48 12.88 -8.83
C LYS A 372 -0.40 11.47 -8.22
N ALA A 373 0.60 11.20 -7.37
CA ALA A 373 0.71 9.91 -6.66
C ALA A 373 -0.49 9.70 -5.74
N ILE A 374 -0.87 10.71 -4.95
CA ILE A 374 -2.05 10.62 -4.08
C ILE A 374 -3.32 10.43 -4.90
N LEU A 375 -3.53 11.22 -5.95
CA LEU A 375 -4.71 11.05 -6.82
C LEU A 375 -4.79 9.66 -7.44
N LYS A 376 -3.67 9.12 -7.92
CA LYS A 376 -3.61 7.80 -8.57
C LYS A 376 -3.66 6.63 -7.59
N GLY A 377 -3.14 6.82 -6.36
CA GLY A 377 -3.13 5.79 -5.32
C GLY A 377 -4.40 5.72 -4.50
N THR A 378 -5.02 6.88 -4.21
CA THR A 378 -6.16 6.96 -3.27
C THR A 378 -7.44 7.50 -3.90
N PHE A 379 -7.38 8.01 -5.11
CA PHE A 379 -8.45 8.74 -5.82
C PHE A 379 -8.91 10.02 -5.10
N MET A 380 -8.12 10.50 -4.13
CA MET A 380 -8.37 11.75 -3.44
C MET A 380 -7.54 12.88 -4.06
N PRO A 381 -7.96 14.14 -3.94
CA PRO A 381 -7.14 15.29 -4.34
C PRO A 381 -5.81 15.28 -3.57
N GLY A 382 -4.73 15.64 -4.26
CA GLY A 382 -3.43 15.77 -3.62
C GLY A 382 -3.36 16.93 -2.63
N PRO A 383 -2.42 16.88 -1.66
CA PRO A 383 -2.34 17.85 -0.58
C PRO A 383 -2.06 19.30 -1.06
N PHE A 384 -1.31 19.47 -2.14
CA PHE A 384 -1.04 20.80 -2.69
C PHE A 384 -2.21 21.34 -3.51
N VAL A 385 -2.97 20.50 -4.23
CA VAL A 385 -4.21 20.90 -4.89
C VAL A 385 -5.17 21.55 -3.88
N VAL A 386 -5.29 20.95 -2.68
CA VAL A 386 -6.20 21.43 -1.63
C VAL A 386 -5.60 22.60 -0.84
N GLY A 387 -4.31 22.50 -0.47
CA GLY A 387 -3.69 23.36 0.54
C GLY A 387 -2.80 24.48 0.02
N LYS A 388 -2.48 24.52 -1.27
CA LYS A 388 -1.54 25.47 -1.88
C LYS A 388 -1.84 26.94 -1.57
N THR A 389 -3.10 27.33 -1.49
CA THR A 389 -3.51 28.70 -1.17
C THR A 389 -3.74 28.95 0.32
N LYS A 390 -3.88 27.88 1.10
CA LYS A 390 -4.20 27.91 2.54
C LYS A 390 -3.01 27.62 3.45
N TYR A 391 -1.82 27.39 2.91
CA TYR A 391 -0.68 26.86 3.66
C TYR A 391 -0.30 27.68 4.89
N LYS A 392 -0.42 29.02 4.83
CA LYS A 392 -0.11 29.91 5.97
C LYS A 392 -1.10 29.70 7.11
N GLU A 393 -2.39 29.78 6.79
CA GLU A 393 -3.49 29.55 7.75
C GLU A 393 -3.39 28.14 8.35
N TRP A 394 -3.16 27.15 7.52
CA TRP A 394 -3.03 25.76 7.95
C TRP A 394 -1.76 25.51 8.77
N ALA A 395 -0.66 26.20 8.51
CA ALA A 395 0.52 26.12 9.34
C ALA A 395 0.26 26.68 10.76
N GLU A 396 -0.45 27.81 10.89
CA GLU A 396 -0.84 28.35 12.20
C GLU A 396 -1.80 27.43 12.93
N LYS A 397 -2.79 26.88 12.23
CA LYS A 397 -3.75 25.92 12.77
C LYS A 397 -3.04 24.67 13.28
N LEU A 398 -2.10 24.13 12.50
CA LEU A 398 -1.34 22.94 12.84
C LEU A 398 -0.36 23.17 14.00
N GLU A 399 0.26 24.35 14.08
CA GLU A 399 1.11 24.73 15.23
C GLU A 399 0.32 24.73 16.55
N LYS A 400 -0.92 25.27 16.51
CA LYS A 400 -1.84 25.23 17.68
C LYS A 400 -2.23 23.79 18.01
N PHE A 401 -2.59 22.99 17.00
CA PHE A 401 -2.99 21.61 17.19
C PHE A 401 -1.83 20.77 17.76
N ALA A 402 -0.62 20.92 17.28
CA ALA A 402 0.56 20.20 17.77
C ALA A 402 0.78 20.47 19.29
N LYS A 403 0.53 21.71 19.76
CA LYS A 403 0.60 22.06 21.20
C LYS A 403 -0.54 21.40 22.00
N ILE A 404 -1.78 21.46 21.50
CA ILE A 404 -2.96 20.93 22.18
C ILE A 404 -2.89 19.40 22.28
N SER A 405 -2.46 18.75 21.20
CA SER A 405 -2.38 17.28 21.12
C SER A 405 -1.13 16.70 21.79
N GLY A 406 -0.12 17.54 22.11
CA GLY A 406 1.19 17.09 22.55
C GLY A 406 2.01 16.39 21.46
N LYS A 407 1.61 16.49 20.20
CA LYS A 407 2.23 15.84 19.06
C LYS A 407 3.23 16.76 18.36
N SER A 408 4.48 16.77 18.84
CA SER A 408 5.55 17.65 18.34
C SER A 408 5.94 17.34 16.89
N TYR A 409 5.80 16.09 16.44
CA TYR A 409 6.03 15.67 15.08
C TYR A 409 5.14 16.40 14.06
N LEU A 410 3.94 16.81 14.49
CA LEU A 410 2.96 17.51 13.63
C LEU A 410 3.24 19.01 13.47
N LYS A 411 4.25 19.57 14.16
CA LYS A 411 4.62 20.97 13.94
C LYS A 411 4.91 21.25 12.46
N PRO A 412 4.40 22.38 11.92
CA PRO A 412 4.64 22.68 10.52
C PRO A 412 6.13 22.90 10.23
N CYS A 413 6.60 22.24 9.16
CA CYS A 413 7.97 22.35 8.67
C CYS A 413 8.26 23.71 8.03
N ALA A 414 9.52 23.99 7.76
CA ALA A 414 9.95 25.28 7.20
C ALA A 414 9.34 25.53 5.82
N MET A 415 9.30 24.51 4.98
CA MET A 415 8.73 24.59 3.63
C MET A 415 7.24 24.93 3.65
N MET A 416 6.46 24.32 4.55
CA MET A 416 5.05 24.65 4.72
C MET A 416 4.88 26.09 5.20
N LYS A 417 5.65 26.55 6.21
CA LYS A 417 5.56 27.93 6.75
C LYS A 417 5.89 28.99 5.70
N THR A 418 6.86 28.71 4.85
CA THR A 418 7.36 29.69 3.85
C THR A 418 6.66 29.61 2.50
N GLY A 419 6.00 28.51 2.19
CA GLY A 419 5.42 28.26 0.87
C GLY A 419 6.46 27.95 -0.22
N LYS A 420 7.72 27.70 0.13
CA LYS A 420 8.80 27.42 -0.84
C LYS A 420 8.57 26.16 -1.69
N PHE A 421 7.62 25.29 -1.34
CA PHE A 421 7.23 24.16 -2.19
C PHE A 421 6.81 24.60 -3.60
N ILE A 422 6.36 25.85 -3.78
CA ILE A 422 5.98 26.41 -5.10
C ILE A 422 7.16 26.37 -6.08
N ASP A 423 8.40 26.40 -5.60
CA ASP A 423 9.62 26.33 -6.41
C ASP A 423 9.93 24.90 -6.90
N TYR A 424 9.24 23.89 -6.36
CA TYR A 424 9.42 22.47 -6.65
C TYR A 424 8.32 21.93 -7.61
N LYS A 425 8.25 22.50 -8.81
CA LYS A 425 7.32 22.04 -9.87
C LYS A 425 7.82 20.80 -10.60
#